data_1191dbfb295db22f86cd503c1a1b83db
#
_entry.id   1191dbfb295db22f86cd503c1a1b83db
#
_cell.length_a   1.000
_cell.length_b   1.000
_cell.length_c   1.000
_cell.angle_alpha   90.00
_cell.angle_beta   90.00
_cell.angle_gamma   90.00
#
_symmetry.space_group_name_H-M   'P 1'
#
loop_
_entity.id
_entity.type
_entity.pdbx_description
1 polymer ?
#
loop_
_entity_poly.entity_id
_entity_poly.type
_entity_poly.pdbx_seq_one_letter_code
_entity_poly.pdbx_strand_id
1 'polypeptide(L)'
;DSVPLLRAQEMQHPDICIAVLSDVHLDDPATLAHLRAILQGYQDADFMPLAIVLCGHFSSTPVEVAGALDSYAASFARLADVMLRFPRLLQSCHWIFVPGPRDPAATPLLPRPRIPAPLVQRFERRLPRDFCESRLHWMSNPCRIVYLSQDIVIFRDDIMSKMLRNAILLKDD
;
A
#
# COMPACT_ATOMS: atom_id res chain seq x y z
N ASP A 1 -22.78 -19.49 14.17
CA ASP A 1 -23.43 -18.16 13.92
C ASP A 1 -22.69 -17.03 14.64
N SER A 2 -21.49 -16.69 14.18
CA SER A 2 -20.68 -15.62 14.77
C SER A 2 -20.95 -14.22 14.16
N VAL A 3 -21.56 -14.17 12.98
CA VAL A 3 -21.77 -12.92 12.21
C VAL A 3 -22.58 -11.86 12.97
N PRO A 4 -23.68 -12.15 13.66
CA PRO A 4 -24.41 -11.14 14.43
C PRO A 4 -23.58 -10.52 15.56
N LEU A 5 -22.73 -11.32 16.22
CA LEU A 5 -21.85 -10.85 17.29
C LEU A 5 -20.77 -9.93 16.73
N LEU A 6 -20.18 -10.28 15.59
CA LEU A 6 -19.17 -9.45 14.92
C LEU A 6 -19.75 -8.11 14.47
N ARG A 7 -20.98 -8.10 13.93
CA ARG A 7 -21.70 -6.86 13.57
C ARG A 7 -21.98 -5.99 14.79
N ALA A 8 -22.36 -6.60 15.91
CA ALA A 8 -22.57 -5.85 17.14
C ALA A 8 -21.26 -5.18 17.64
N GLN A 9 -20.13 -5.84 17.50
CA GLN A 9 -18.82 -5.27 17.79
C GLN A 9 -18.46 -4.12 16.83
N GLU A 10 -18.76 -4.25 15.54
CA GLU A 10 -18.55 -3.16 14.56
C GLU A 10 -19.32 -1.89 14.94
N MET A 11 -20.56 -2.04 15.35
CA MET A 11 -21.41 -0.92 15.78
C MET A 11 -20.89 -0.18 17.02
N GLN A 12 -20.05 -0.84 17.83
CA GLN A 12 -19.39 -0.20 18.98
C GLN A 12 -18.21 0.70 18.59
N HIS A 13 -17.69 0.55 17.36
CA HIS A 13 -16.54 1.27 16.85
C HIS A 13 -16.83 1.93 15.50
N PRO A 14 -17.78 2.89 15.42
CA PRO A 14 -18.21 3.48 14.16
C PRO A 14 -17.13 4.35 13.49
N ASP A 15 -16.15 4.80 14.25
CA ASP A 15 -15.09 5.72 13.79
C ASP A 15 -13.84 5.01 13.27
N ILE A 16 -13.84 3.67 13.20
CA ILE A 16 -12.72 2.94 12.62
C ILE A 16 -12.62 3.23 11.13
N CYS A 17 -11.42 3.62 10.69
CA CYS A 17 -11.15 3.86 9.29
C CYS A 17 -9.93 3.08 8.80
N ILE A 18 -9.89 2.89 7.49
CA ILE A 18 -8.75 2.38 6.73
C ILE A 18 -8.33 3.48 5.76
N ALA A 19 -7.08 3.92 5.85
CA ALA A 19 -6.52 4.87 4.91
C ALA A 19 -6.00 4.11 3.68
N VAL A 20 -6.42 4.51 2.47
CA VAL A 20 -5.97 3.89 1.23
C VAL A 20 -5.32 4.94 0.34
N LEU A 21 -4.07 4.73 -0.03
CA LEU A 21 -3.28 5.58 -0.91
C LEU A 21 -2.84 4.76 -2.13
N SER A 22 -2.99 5.31 -3.32
CA SER A 22 -2.59 4.66 -4.57
C SER A 22 -1.52 5.47 -5.31
N ASP A 23 -0.75 4.79 -6.16
CA ASP A 23 0.34 5.38 -6.94
C ASP A 23 1.38 6.10 -6.08
N VAL A 24 1.76 5.43 -4.98
CA VAL A 24 2.73 5.96 -4.03
C VAL A 24 4.15 5.79 -4.58
N HIS A 25 4.54 6.66 -5.51
CA HIS A 25 5.84 6.66 -6.16
C HIS A 25 6.95 7.02 -5.17
N LEU A 26 7.61 6.03 -4.59
CA LEU A 26 8.64 6.19 -3.55
C LEU A 26 9.96 6.76 -4.08
N ASP A 27 10.16 6.76 -5.39
CA ASP A 27 11.29 7.39 -6.09
C ASP A 27 11.10 8.90 -6.26
N ASP A 28 9.87 9.42 -6.12
CA ASP A 28 9.57 10.84 -6.16
C ASP A 28 9.65 11.48 -4.75
N PRO A 29 10.55 12.46 -4.54
CA PRO A 29 10.67 13.16 -3.27
C PRO A 29 9.39 13.92 -2.84
N ALA A 30 8.60 14.43 -3.80
CA ALA A 30 7.35 15.13 -3.51
C ALA A 30 6.33 14.16 -2.94
N THR A 31 6.19 12.97 -3.50
CA THR A 31 5.31 11.91 -2.99
C THR A 31 5.68 11.53 -1.54
N LEU A 32 6.97 11.37 -1.23
CA LEU A 32 7.41 11.09 0.14
C LEU A 32 7.12 12.25 1.10
N ALA A 33 7.22 13.51 0.62
CA ALA A 33 6.89 14.68 1.43
C ALA A 33 5.37 14.74 1.73
N HIS A 34 4.53 14.48 0.73
CA HIS A 34 3.08 14.40 0.91
C HIS A 34 2.67 13.27 1.84
N LEU A 35 3.26 12.08 1.66
CA LEU A 35 3.02 10.95 2.57
C LEU A 35 3.38 11.31 4.00
N ARG A 36 4.53 11.97 4.22
CA ARG A 36 4.91 12.46 5.56
C ARG A 36 3.87 13.42 6.13
N ALA A 37 3.37 14.37 5.33
CA ALA A 37 2.35 15.31 5.77
C ALA A 37 1.04 14.59 6.18
N ILE A 38 0.63 13.57 5.43
CA ILE A 38 -0.54 12.75 5.77
C ILE A 38 -0.33 12.01 7.10
N LEU A 39 0.83 11.36 7.28
CA LEU A 39 1.15 10.63 8.52
C LEU A 39 1.25 11.57 9.72
N GLN A 40 1.80 12.78 9.52
CA GLN A 40 1.84 13.82 10.55
C GLN A 40 0.43 14.27 10.92
N GLY A 41 -0.46 14.45 9.95
CA GLY A 41 -1.86 14.80 10.19
C GLY A 41 -2.58 13.78 11.07
N TYR A 42 -2.38 12.49 10.86
CA TYR A 42 -2.93 11.45 11.74
C TYR A 42 -2.37 11.53 13.17
N GLN A 43 -1.06 11.75 13.29
CA GLN A 43 -0.41 11.87 14.60
C GLN A 43 -0.88 13.11 15.37
N ASP A 44 -1.06 14.25 14.69
CA ASP A 44 -1.48 15.52 15.29
C ASP A 44 -2.96 15.53 15.66
N ALA A 45 -3.80 14.87 14.86
CA ALA A 45 -5.24 14.73 15.15
C ALA A 45 -5.55 13.72 16.26
N ASP A 46 -4.56 13.03 16.80
CA ASP A 46 -4.71 11.91 17.75
C ASP A 46 -5.68 10.81 17.24
N PHE A 47 -5.77 10.69 15.93
CA PHE A 47 -6.62 9.74 15.23
C PHE A 47 -5.77 8.69 14.53
N MET A 48 -5.95 7.43 14.90
CA MET A 48 -5.14 6.32 14.36
C MET A 48 -6.02 5.44 13.47
N PRO A 49 -5.75 5.36 12.16
CA PRO A 49 -6.43 4.40 11.30
C PRO A 49 -6.08 2.97 11.72
N LEU A 50 -7.04 2.05 11.56
CA LEU A 50 -6.81 0.62 11.79
C LEU A 50 -5.72 0.08 10.87
N ALA A 51 -5.75 0.50 9.60
CA ALA A 51 -4.77 0.13 8.62
C ALA A 51 -4.45 1.29 7.66
N ILE A 52 -3.21 1.32 7.19
CA ILE A 52 -2.74 2.17 6.11
C ILE A 52 -2.39 1.25 4.94
N VAL A 53 -3.19 1.32 3.88
CA VAL A 53 -3.01 0.54 2.66
C VAL A 53 -2.28 1.40 1.64
N LEU A 54 -1.10 0.96 1.24
CA LEU A 54 -0.31 1.58 0.19
C LEU A 54 -0.39 0.71 -1.06
N CYS A 55 -1.01 1.24 -2.10
CA CYS A 55 -1.10 0.58 -3.40
C CYS A 55 -0.04 1.15 -4.35
N GLY A 56 0.68 0.25 -5.06
CA GLY A 56 1.57 0.65 -6.14
C GLY A 56 0.78 1.33 -7.28
N HIS A 57 1.47 1.92 -8.21
CA HIS A 57 2.92 1.71 -8.47
C HIS A 57 3.80 2.39 -7.41
N PHE A 58 4.83 1.66 -6.94
CA PHE A 58 5.77 2.21 -5.96
C PHE A 58 6.98 2.90 -6.58
N SER A 59 7.11 2.85 -7.92
CA SER A 59 8.11 3.59 -8.68
C SER A 59 7.49 4.20 -9.93
N SER A 60 7.90 5.40 -10.27
CA SER A 60 7.61 6.03 -11.56
C SER A 60 8.46 5.44 -12.69
N THR A 61 9.64 4.90 -12.34
CA THR A 61 10.59 4.31 -13.29
C THR A 61 10.19 2.87 -13.63
N PRO A 62 10.08 2.52 -14.92
CA PRO A 62 9.82 1.15 -15.35
C PRO A 62 10.92 0.18 -14.89
N VAL A 63 10.55 -1.04 -14.52
CA VAL A 63 11.47 -2.06 -13.97
C VAL A 63 12.47 -2.61 -14.98
N GLU A 64 12.21 -2.41 -16.26
CA GLU A 64 13.07 -2.83 -17.38
C GLU A 64 14.29 -1.92 -17.55
N VAL A 65 14.30 -0.75 -16.93
CA VAL A 65 15.43 0.18 -16.95
C VAL A 65 16.59 -0.36 -16.12
N ALA A 66 17.80 -0.27 -16.65
CA ALA A 66 19.00 -0.71 -15.93
C ALA A 66 19.12 -0.01 -14.57
N GLY A 67 19.34 -0.78 -13.50
CA GLY A 67 19.44 -0.26 -12.13
C GLY A 67 18.08 0.07 -11.47
N ALA A 68 16.95 -0.07 -12.17
CA ALA A 68 15.64 0.24 -11.62
C ALA A 68 15.30 -0.57 -10.36
N LEU A 69 15.68 -1.84 -10.30
CA LEU A 69 15.42 -2.69 -9.13
C LEU A 69 16.22 -2.26 -7.90
N ASP A 70 17.47 -1.81 -8.07
CA ASP A 70 18.26 -1.27 -6.96
C ASP A 70 17.69 0.07 -6.47
N SER A 71 17.28 0.93 -7.40
CA SER A 71 16.60 2.19 -7.10
C SER A 71 15.25 1.94 -6.38
N TYR A 72 14.50 0.94 -6.82
CA TYR A 72 13.26 0.50 -6.19
C TYR A 72 13.49 0.07 -4.73
N ALA A 73 14.47 -0.80 -4.49
CA ALA A 73 14.82 -1.23 -3.14
C ALA A 73 15.34 -0.08 -2.26
N ALA A 74 16.11 0.86 -2.84
CA ALA A 74 16.56 2.06 -2.14
C ALA A 74 15.39 3.00 -1.78
N SER A 75 14.38 3.09 -2.63
CA SER A 75 13.18 3.90 -2.40
C SER A 75 12.36 3.37 -1.22
N PHE A 76 12.19 2.07 -1.11
CA PHE A 76 11.60 1.44 0.07
C PHE A 76 12.42 1.71 1.34
N ALA A 77 13.75 1.69 1.27
CA ALA A 77 14.58 2.04 2.42
C ALA A 77 14.34 3.48 2.90
N ARG A 78 14.11 4.44 1.98
CA ARG A 78 13.73 5.83 2.33
C ARG A 78 12.33 5.88 2.97
N LEU A 79 11.39 5.06 2.52
CA LEU A 79 10.08 4.95 3.15
C LEU A 79 10.21 4.50 4.62
N ALA A 80 11.07 3.52 4.92
CA ALA A 80 11.32 3.11 6.30
C ALA A 80 11.79 4.29 7.17
N ASP A 81 12.69 5.14 6.65
CA ASP A 81 13.18 6.32 7.36
C ASP A 81 12.05 7.35 7.62
N VAL A 82 11.07 7.43 6.73
CA VAL A 82 9.84 8.23 6.96
C VAL A 82 8.98 7.60 8.04
N MET A 83 8.69 6.31 7.96
CA MET A 83 7.83 5.57 8.90
C MET A 83 8.37 5.61 10.34
N LEU A 84 9.69 5.51 10.52
CA LEU A 84 10.35 5.56 11.83
C LEU A 84 10.12 6.89 12.59
N ARG A 85 9.72 7.95 11.90
CA ARG A 85 9.37 9.24 12.53
C ARG A 85 8.01 9.22 13.22
N PHE A 86 7.21 8.18 12.96
CA PHE A 86 5.83 8.03 13.45
C PHE A 86 5.65 6.76 14.28
N PRO A 87 6.32 6.64 15.45
CA PRO A 87 6.31 5.42 16.25
C PRO A 87 4.91 5.01 16.70
N ARG A 88 4.00 5.96 16.96
CA ARG A 88 2.61 5.66 17.32
C ARG A 88 1.86 4.95 16.19
N LEU A 89 2.06 5.36 14.94
CA LEU A 89 1.46 4.71 13.78
C LEU A 89 2.04 3.31 13.55
N LEU A 90 3.34 3.11 13.81
CA LEU A 90 3.95 1.78 13.76
C LEU A 90 3.41 0.84 14.85
N GLN A 91 3.10 1.37 16.03
CA GLN A 91 2.57 0.57 17.14
C GLN A 91 1.08 0.25 17.00
N SER A 92 0.30 1.12 16.36
CA SER A 92 -1.17 1.04 16.35
C SER A 92 -1.75 0.55 15.03
N CYS A 93 -1.15 0.91 13.88
CA CYS A 93 -1.72 0.65 12.57
C CYS A 93 -1.13 -0.59 11.90
N HIS A 94 -1.95 -1.32 11.15
CA HIS A 94 -1.48 -2.29 10.17
C HIS A 94 -1.04 -1.58 8.90
N TRP A 95 0.10 -1.98 8.35
CA TRP A 95 0.62 -1.44 7.09
C TRP A 95 0.55 -2.51 6.01
N ILE A 96 -0.24 -2.23 4.98
CA ILE A 96 -0.58 -3.19 3.94
C ILE A 96 -0.06 -2.68 2.61
N PHE A 97 0.82 -3.45 1.97
CA PHE A 97 1.40 -3.11 0.68
C PHE A 97 0.81 -4.00 -0.41
N VAL A 98 0.18 -3.38 -1.41
CA VAL A 98 -0.45 -4.05 -2.55
C VAL A 98 0.24 -3.61 -3.83
N PRO A 99 0.91 -4.50 -4.59
CA PRO A 99 1.63 -4.11 -5.80
C PRO A 99 0.69 -3.67 -6.92
N GLY A 100 1.12 -2.67 -7.67
CA GLY A 100 0.45 -2.24 -8.90
C GLY A 100 0.88 -3.06 -10.13
N PRO A 101 0.24 -2.84 -11.29
CA PRO A 101 0.54 -3.58 -12.52
C PRO A 101 1.99 -3.47 -13.03
N ARG A 102 2.69 -2.37 -12.71
CA ARG A 102 4.08 -2.11 -13.13
C ARG A 102 5.13 -2.35 -12.05
N ASP A 103 4.72 -2.74 -10.85
CA ASP A 103 5.69 -3.10 -9.81
C ASP A 103 6.37 -4.44 -10.13
N PRO A 104 7.61 -4.67 -9.64
CA PRO A 104 8.31 -5.93 -9.85
C PRO A 104 7.51 -7.13 -9.37
N ALA A 105 7.35 -8.13 -10.23
CA ALA A 105 6.64 -9.36 -9.92
C ALA A 105 7.20 -10.53 -10.74
N ALA A 106 7.00 -11.75 -10.24
CA ALA A 106 7.39 -12.96 -10.95
C ALA A 106 6.54 -13.23 -12.21
N THR A 107 5.35 -12.64 -12.29
CA THR A 107 4.44 -12.78 -13.42
C THR A 107 3.64 -11.49 -13.65
N PRO A 108 3.37 -11.11 -14.91
CA PRO A 108 2.48 -9.99 -15.24
C PRO A 108 1.00 -10.35 -15.10
N LEU A 109 0.67 -11.63 -14.93
CA LEU A 109 -0.72 -12.11 -14.86
C LEU A 109 -1.33 -11.88 -13.47
N LEU A 110 -2.65 -11.81 -13.43
CA LEU A 110 -3.42 -11.78 -12.17
C LEU A 110 -3.77 -13.22 -11.73
N PRO A 111 -3.75 -13.49 -10.43
CA PRO A 111 -3.37 -12.60 -9.34
C PRO A 111 -1.87 -12.33 -9.34
N ARG A 112 -1.48 -11.05 -9.22
CA ARG A 112 -0.09 -10.66 -9.12
C ARG A 112 0.44 -11.01 -7.72
N PRO A 113 1.57 -11.70 -7.61
CA PRO A 113 2.16 -12.03 -6.31
C PRO A 113 2.66 -10.76 -5.59
N ARG A 114 2.91 -10.90 -4.30
CA ARG A 114 3.56 -9.84 -3.51
C ARG A 114 4.91 -9.44 -4.09
N ILE A 115 5.36 -8.24 -3.72
CA ILE A 115 6.70 -7.74 -4.09
C ILE A 115 7.76 -8.75 -3.65
N PRO A 116 8.74 -9.08 -4.52
CA PRO A 116 9.80 -10.03 -4.18
C PRO A 116 10.59 -9.63 -2.94
N ALA A 117 10.78 -10.56 -2.00
CA ALA A 117 11.44 -10.32 -0.73
C ALA A 117 12.83 -9.64 -0.84
N PRO A 118 13.71 -9.97 -1.81
CA PRO A 118 14.99 -9.28 -1.93
C PRO A 118 14.89 -7.76 -2.10
N LEU A 119 13.82 -7.26 -2.73
CA LEU A 119 13.61 -5.83 -2.97
C LEU A 119 13.15 -5.07 -1.73
N VAL A 120 12.51 -5.74 -0.78
CA VAL A 120 11.99 -5.13 0.44
C VAL A 120 12.80 -5.46 1.69
N GLN A 121 13.79 -6.35 1.58
CA GLN A 121 14.61 -6.78 2.72
C GLN A 121 15.35 -5.62 3.39
N ARG A 122 15.84 -4.63 2.61
CA ARG A 122 16.51 -3.44 3.17
C ARG A 122 15.55 -2.55 3.95
N PHE A 123 14.30 -2.49 3.53
CA PHE A 123 13.22 -1.80 4.22
C PHE A 123 12.91 -2.47 5.56
N GLU A 124 12.66 -3.78 5.55
CA GLU A 124 12.33 -4.55 6.75
C GLU A 124 13.43 -4.50 7.81
N ARG A 125 14.71 -4.57 7.39
CA ARG A 125 15.86 -4.50 8.32
C ARG A 125 15.99 -3.16 9.05
N ARG A 126 15.35 -2.09 8.57
CA ARG A 126 15.36 -0.76 9.21
C ARG A 126 14.24 -0.60 10.24
N LEU A 127 13.22 -1.42 10.17
CA LEU A 127 12.04 -1.34 11.03
C LEU A 127 12.14 -2.26 12.24
N PRO A 128 11.41 -1.97 13.31
CA PRO A 128 11.34 -2.87 14.47
C PRO A 128 10.84 -4.26 14.05
N ARG A 129 11.44 -5.30 14.63
CA ARG A 129 11.14 -6.69 14.26
C ARG A 129 9.70 -7.07 14.60
N ASP A 130 9.23 -6.69 15.76
CA ASP A 130 7.86 -6.91 16.23
C ASP A 130 6.82 -6.25 15.31
N PHE A 131 7.12 -5.07 14.79
CA PHE A 131 6.30 -4.42 13.76
C PHE A 131 6.27 -5.25 12.47
N CYS A 132 7.42 -5.68 11.97
CA CYS A 132 7.49 -6.48 10.75
C CYS A 132 6.75 -7.81 10.85
N GLU A 133 6.75 -8.43 12.02
CA GLU A 133 6.09 -9.72 12.27
C GLU A 133 4.58 -9.61 12.47
N SER A 134 4.09 -8.50 13.06
CA SER A 134 2.69 -8.38 13.48
C SER A 134 1.84 -7.39 12.69
N ARG A 135 2.44 -6.35 12.11
CA ARG A 135 1.70 -5.22 11.52
C ARG A 135 2.07 -4.88 10.09
N LEU A 136 3.14 -5.49 9.54
CA LEU A 136 3.57 -5.30 8.16
C LEU A 136 3.06 -6.44 7.29
N HIS A 137 2.33 -6.10 6.23
CA HIS A 137 1.68 -7.08 5.35
C HIS A 137 2.03 -6.81 3.88
N TRP A 138 2.76 -7.73 3.26
CA TRP A 138 3.01 -7.75 1.82
C TRP A 138 1.96 -8.62 1.14
N MET A 139 1.03 -8.00 0.43
CA MET A 139 -0.12 -8.69 -0.15
C MET A 139 0.06 -8.92 -1.65
N SER A 140 -0.72 -9.86 -2.17
CA SER A 140 -0.95 -10.02 -3.62
C SER A 140 -1.88 -8.93 -4.15
N ASN A 141 -2.01 -8.83 -5.47
CA ASN A 141 -3.01 -7.99 -6.12
C ASN A 141 -3.84 -8.85 -7.09
N PRO A 142 -5.15 -9.03 -6.87
CA PRO A 142 -5.91 -8.54 -5.73
C PRO A 142 -5.56 -9.23 -4.41
N CYS A 143 -5.96 -8.61 -3.30
CA CYS A 143 -5.91 -9.21 -1.99
C CYS A 143 -7.24 -9.01 -1.25
N ARG A 144 -7.42 -9.81 -0.20
CA ARG A 144 -8.60 -9.77 0.64
C ARG A 144 -8.17 -9.60 2.09
N ILE A 145 -8.81 -8.68 2.78
CA ILE A 145 -8.68 -8.48 4.21
C ILE A 145 -10.06 -8.64 4.85
N VAL A 146 -10.09 -9.19 6.05
CA VAL A 146 -11.32 -9.38 6.81
C VAL A 146 -11.21 -8.52 8.08
N TYR A 147 -12.18 -7.67 8.28
CA TYR A 147 -12.35 -6.92 9.51
C TYR A 147 -13.71 -7.27 10.11
N LEU A 148 -13.69 -8.00 11.22
CA LEU A 148 -14.89 -8.50 11.89
C LEU A 148 -15.81 -9.23 10.90
N SER A 149 -16.98 -8.66 10.56
CA SER A 149 -17.93 -9.22 9.59
C SER A 149 -17.71 -8.71 8.16
N GLN A 150 -16.81 -7.76 7.96
CA GLN A 150 -16.56 -7.14 6.65
C GLN A 150 -15.46 -7.88 5.88
N ASP A 151 -15.77 -8.15 4.63
CA ASP A 151 -14.84 -8.76 3.67
C ASP A 151 -14.45 -7.70 2.63
N ILE A 152 -13.23 -7.20 2.73
CA ILE A 152 -12.75 -6.07 1.94
C ILE A 152 -11.76 -6.59 0.89
N VAL A 153 -12.10 -6.41 -0.39
CA VAL A 153 -11.23 -6.75 -1.51
C VAL A 153 -10.50 -5.50 -1.99
N ILE A 154 -9.18 -5.56 -2.03
CA ILE A 154 -8.34 -4.50 -2.57
C ILE A 154 -7.81 -4.98 -3.93
N PHE A 155 -8.13 -4.23 -4.97
CA PHE A 155 -7.68 -4.49 -6.32
C PHE A 155 -7.11 -3.21 -6.95
N ARG A 156 -5.80 -3.22 -7.21
CA ARG A 156 -5.12 -2.11 -7.89
C ARG A 156 -4.92 -2.43 -9.37
N ASP A 157 -5.58 -1.69 -10.23
CA ASP A 157 -5.44 -1.81 -11.68
C ASP A 157 -5.45 -0.43 -12.36
N ASP A 158 -4.86 -0.34 -13.54
CA ASP A 158 -4.89 0.87 -14.38
C ASP A 158 -6.05 0.79 -15.38
N ILE A 159 -7.24 1.03 -14.87
CA ILE A 159 -8.48 0.96 -15.67
C ILE A 159 -8.49 2.03 -16.75
N MET A 160 -8.00 3.25 -16.47
CA MET A 160 -8.00 4.35 -17.44
C MET A 160 -7.15 4.01 -18.66
N SER A 161 -5.92 3.52 -18.46
CA SER A 161 -5.07 3.08 -19.58
C SER A 161 -5.71 1.96 -20.42
N LYS A 162 -6.42 1.03 -19.77
CA LYS A 162 -7.16 -0.03 -20.46
C LYS A 162 -8.34 0.51 -21.26
N MET A 163 -9.10 1.44 -20.69
CA MET A 163 -10.23 2.07 -21.37
C MET A 163 -9.77 2.89 -22.57
N LEU A 164 -8.74 3.73 -22.41
CA LEU A 164 -8.20 4.57 -23.48
C LEU A 164 -7.65 3.72 -24.65
N ARG A 165 -6.99 2.60 -24.35
CA ARG A 165 -6.49 1.69 -25.40
C ARG A 165 -7.61 1.11 -26.27
N ASN A 166 -8.79 0.92 -25.72
CA ASN A 166 -9.95 0.36 -26.39
C ASN A 166 -10.99 1.42 -26.80
N ALA A 167 -10.70 2.71 -26.57
CA ALA A 167 -11.60 3.80 -26.95
C ALA A 167 -11.58 3.99 -28.45
N ILE A 168 -12.76 4.06 -29.05
CA ILE A 168 -12.95 4.52 -30.43
C ILE A 168 -13.08 6.06 -30.36
N LEU A 169 -12.00 6.74 -30.72
CA LEU A 169 -12.04 8.19 -30.85
C LEU A 169 -12.77 8.51 -32.17
N LEU A 170 -14.01 8.96 -32.08
CA LEU A 170 -14.67 9.62 -33.20
C LEU A 170 -13.93 10.95 -33.38
N LYS A 171 -13.30 11.15 -34.55
CA LYS A 171 -12.83 12.48 -34.92
C LYS A 171 -14.08 13.34 -35.09
N ASP A 172 -14.17 14.39 -34.28
CA ASP A 172 -15.09 15.48 -34.58
C ASP A 172 -14.64 16.12 -35.90
N ASP A 173 -15.47 16.07 -36.94
CA ASP A 173 -15.29 16.74 -38.23
C ASP A 173 -15.37 18.27 -38.08
#